data_3d04fe2ace20715752143b896fae5f01
#
_entry.id   3d04fe2ace20715752143b896fae5f01
#
_cell.length_a   1.000
_cell.length_b   1.000
_cell.length_c   1.000
_cell.angle_alpha   90.00
_cell.angle_beta   90.00
_cell.angle_gamma   90.00
#
_symmetry.space_group_name_H-M   'P 1'
#
loop_
_entity.id
_entity.type
_entity.pdbx_description
1 polymer ?
#
loop_
_entity_poly.entity_id
_entity_poly.type
_entity_poly.pdbx_seq_one_letter_code
_entity_poly.pdbx_strand_id
1 'polypeptide(L)'
;MGYQSEAELENKLIEKLKTQGYDRVLINDYAELENNFREQLNKFNIKALNNKPLTDKEFERVLNILNGKSVLQSAIKLREKIDFDREDGTKIYLKLLSENAEDNIYQVSNQITVQGKYKNRYDVTILINGLPLVQIELKRSGIDINEAINQIDRYRIHSYRGLFHYIQIYVVSNSVETRYFANTDAQRLLKSLTFYWTTETNERINKLEDFSSSFFNKTRLLKNITRYMVINETDKNLIVMRPYQIYATEALIRHALDTGKNGYIWHTTGSGKTLTSWKCANLLSKEQSIKKVFFLIDRKDLDTQTKEEFNKFEKDCVDDTDKTETLVKQIKDVDRKLIVTTIQKMANAIKNPKYSKILDSYKDEKVIFIIDECHRSQFGEMHTTIKHHFKHAQYFGFTGTPRFDENKSQN
;
A
#
# COMPACT_ATOMS: atom_id res chain seq x y z
N MET A 1 19.56 34.74 -5.04
CA MET A 1 18.44 34.10 -4.29
C MET A 1 18.95 33.84 -2.90
N GLY A 2 18.28 34.41 -1.86
CA GLY A 2 18.72 34.25 -0.47
C GLY A 2 18.65 32.77 -0.03
N TYR A 3 19.58 32.39 0.80
CA TYR A 3 19.64 31.07 1.41
C TYR A 3 18.37 30.87 2.30
N GLN A 4 17.53 29.91 1.92
CA GLN A 4 16.35 29.55 2.70
C GLN A 4 16.78 28.63 3.86
N SER A 5 16.50 29.01 5.09
CA SER A 5 16.82 28.20 6.28
C SER A 5 15.89 26.98 6.39
N GLU A 6 16.31 25.94 7.11
CA GLU A 6 15.46 24.76 7.40
C GLU A 6 14.18 25.19 8.14
N ALA A 7 14.26 26.13 9.06
CA ALA A 7 13.09 26.67 9.78
C ALA A 7 12.09 27.39 8.86
N GLU A 8 12.57 28.10 7.84
CA GLU A 8 11.68 28.72 6.84
C GLU A 8 11.00 27.65 5.96
N LEU A 9 11.70 26.57 5.62
CA LEU A 9 11.15 25.44 4.88
C LEU A 9 10.06 24.73 5.70
N GLU A 10 10.31 24.48 6.99
CA GLU A 10 9.32 23.90 7.90
C GLU A 10 8.06 24.75 7.95
N ASN A 11 8.21 26.05 8.22
CA ASN A 11 7.08 26.96 8.32
C ASN A 11 6.28 27.03 7.02
N LYS A 12 6.93 27.12 5.86
CA LYS A 12 6.25 27.10 4.55
C LYS A 12 5.49 25.79 4.33
N LEU A 13 6.09 24.66 4.68
CA LEU A 13 5.42 23.37 4.55
C LEU A 13 4.19 23.28 5.46
N ILE A 14 4.30 23.73 6.71
CA ILE A 14 3.18 23.74 7.66
C ILE A 14 2.04 24.63 7.16
N GLU A 15 2.35 25.86 6.72
CA GLU A 15 1.30 26.75 6.17
C GLU A 15 0.66 26.14 4.91
N LYS A 16 1.44 25.48 4.05
CA LYS A 16 0.89 24.75 2.90
C LYS A 16 -0.03 23.61 3.34
N LEU A 17 0.34 22.81 4.32
CA LEU A 17 -0.51 21.72 4.85
C LEU A 17 -1.79 22.26 5.49
N LYS A 18 -1.73 23.41 6.19
CA LYS A 18 -2.92 24.10 6.72
C LYS A 18 -3.90 24.46 5.61
N THR A 19 -3.42 24.98 4.47
CA THR A 19 -4.31 25.27 3.31
C THR A 19 -4.95 24.02 2.72
N GLN A 20 -4.38 22.85 2.97
CA GLN A 20 -4.93 21.55 2.57
C GLN A 20 -5.83 20.93 3.66
N GLY A 21 -6.10 21.67 4.74
CA GLY A 21 -7.01 21.26 5.81
C GLY A 21 -6.37 20.40 6.90
N TYR A 22 -5.05 20.48 7.08
CA TYR A 22 -4.38 19.90 8.26
C TYR A 22 -4.44 20.88 9.43
N ASP A 23 -4.79 20.38 10.60
CA ASP A 23 -4.76 21.18 11.83
C ASP A 23 -3.33 21.26 12.37
N ARG A 24 -2.81 22.47 12.57
CA ARG A 24 -1.53 22.65 13.24
C ARG A 24 -1.70 22.41 14.73
N VAL A 25 -0.89 21.50 15.28
CA VAL A 25 -0.83 21.21 16.73
C VAL A 25 0.60 21.40 17.23
N LEU A 26 0.72 21.88 18.48
CA LEU A 26 2.00 21.99 19.17
C LEU A 26 2.18 20.76 20.03
N ILE A 27 3.17 19.96 19.70
CA ILE A 27 3.56 18.76 20.43
C ILE A 27 5.07 18.87 20.65
N ASN A 28 5.48 19.10 21.88
CA ASN A 28 6.88 19.34 22.19
C ASN A 28 7.66 18.06 22.50
N ASP A 29 6.98 17.05 23.06
CA ASP A 29 7.59 15.81 23.49
C ASP A 29 6.69 14.58 23.28
N TYR A 30 7.19 13.42 23.71
CA TYR A 30 6.49 12.16 23.55
C TYR A 30 5.24 12.03 24.44
N ALA A 31 5.24 12.64 25.63
CA ALA A 31 4.07 12.60 26.51
C ALA A 31 2.91 13.43 25.94
N GLU A 32 3.22 14.60 25.38
CA GLU A 32 2.23 15.41 24.67
C GLU A 32 1.71 14.70 23.41
N LEU A 33 2.55 13.92 22.72
CA LEU A 33 2.13 13.08 21.59
C LEU A 33 1.12 12.01 22.05
N GLU A 34 1.38 11.31 23.15
CA GLU A 34 0.45 10.32 23.69
C GLU A 34 -0.89 10.95 24.13
N ASN A 35 -0.84 12.13 24.74
CA ASN A 35 -2.05 12.87 25.13
C ASN A 35 -2.86 13.30 23.90
N ASN A 36 -2.21 13.84 22.86
CA ASN A 36 -2.88 14.16 21.62
C ASN A 36 -3.47 12.91 20.95
N PHE A 37 -2.73 11.80 20.95
CA PHE A 37 -3.24 10.55 20.43
C PHE A 37 -4.50 10.09 21.15
N ARG A 38 -4.53 10.13 22.47
CA ARG A 38 -5.72 9.82 23.27
C ARG A 38 -6.94 10.66 22.87
N GLU A 39 -6.72 11.96 22.77
CA GLU A 39 -7.78 12.88 22.36
C GLU A 39 -8.33 12.55 20.97
N GLN A 40 -7.47 12.38 19.98
CA GLN A 40 -7.89 12.10 18.62
C GLN A 40 -8.49 10.69 18.48
N LEU A 41 -7.97 9.69 19.19
CA LEU A 41 -8.52 8.35 19.22
C LEU A 41 -9.96 8.34 19.76
N ASN A 42 -10.22 9.08 20.84
CA ASN A 42 -11.56 9.22 21.40
C ASN A 42 -12.51 9.92 20.42
N LYS A 43 -12.08 11.00 19.78
CA LYS A 43 -12.87 11.71 18.76
C LYS A 43 -13.19 10.81 17.57
N PHE A 44 -12.19 10.12 17.05
CA PHE A 44 -12.34 9.25 15.89
C PHE A 44 -13.26 8.05 16.17
N ASN A 45 -13.23 7.51 17.38
CA ASN A 45 -14.05 6.36 17.79
C ASN A 45 -15.28 6.75 18.62
N ILE A 46 -15.72 8.00 18.61
CA ILE A 46 -16.76 8.51 19.51
C ILE A 46 -18.05 7.69 19.48
N LYS A 47 -18.44 7.20 18.30
CA LYS A 47 -19.63 6.32 18.14
C LYS A 47 -19.41 4.93 18.76
N ALA A 48 -18.25 4.32 18.54
CA ALA A 48 -17.90 3.03 19.12
C ALA A 48 -17.77 3.11 20.65
N LEU A 49 -17.37 4.27 21.15
CA LEU A 49 -17.27 4.58 22.57
C LEU A 49 -18.60 5.00 23.22
N ASN A 50 -19.72 5.02 22.48
CA ASN A 50 -21.02 5.48 22.97
C ASN A 50 -20.95 6.86 23.66
N ASN A 51 -20.15 7.79 23.11
CA ASN A 51 -19.87 9.14 23.63
C ASN A 51 -19.20 9.15 25.03
N LYS A 52 -18.63 8.03 25.47
CA LYS A 52 -17.88 7.95 26.73
C LYS A 52 -16.38 7.76 26.43
N PRO A 53 -15.54 8.78 26.57
CA PRO A 53 -14.10 8.67 26.34
C PRO A 53 -13.46 7.53 27.14
N LEU A 54 -12.31 7.06 26.68
CA LEU A 54 -11.51 6.05 27.39
C LEU A 54 -11.03 6.61 28.73
N THR A 55 -11.17 5.81 29.80
CA THR A 55 -10.57 6.10 31.11
C THR A 55 -9.03 6.05 31.02
N ASP A 56 -8.35 6.48 32.06
CA ASP A 56 -6.88 6.41 32.09
C ASP A 56 -6.38 4.97 31.99
N LYS A 57 -7.01 4.05 32.72
CA LYS A 57 -6.69 2.62 32.68
C LYS A 57 -7.01 1.97 31.33
N GLU A 58 -8.12 2.37 30.71
CA GLU A 58 -8.49 1.89 29.37
C GLU A 58 -7.49 2.36 28.33
N PHE A 59 -7.07 3.64 28.39
CA PHE A 59 -6.09 4.18 27.48
C PHE A 59 -4.70 3.54 27.68
N GLU A 60 -4.28 3.29 28.90
CA GLU A 60 -3.04 2.56 29.19
C GLU A 60 -3.07 1.15 28.58
N ARG A 61 -4.20 0.44 28.66
CA ARG A 61 -4.36 -0.86 27.99
C ARG A 61 -4.28 -0.75 26.47
N VAL A 62 -4.85 0.32 25.88
CA VAL A 62 -4.70 0.58 24.43
C VAL A 62 -3.23 0.79 24.08
N LEU A 63 -2.49 1.62 24.84
CA LEU A 63 -1.06 1.81 24.63
C LEU A 63 -0.28 0.50 24.73
N ASN A 64 -0.61 -0.36 25.69
CA ASN A 64 0.02 -1.68 25.83
C ASN A 64 -0.23 -2.60 24.61
N ILE A 65 -1.42 -2.52 23.99
CA ILE A 65 -1.72 -3.24 22.76
C ILE A 65 -0.89 -2.71 21.58
N LEU A 66 -0.64 -1.39 21.55
CA LEU A 66 0.04 -0.71 20.44
C LEU A 66 1.57 -0.70 20.58
N ASN A 67 2.09 -0.63 21.80
CA ASN A 67 3.51 -0.56 22.07
C ASN A 67 4.23 -1.91 21.89
N GLY A 68 5.55 -1.87 21.76
CA GLY A 68 6.41 -3.05 21.63
C GLY A 68 6.28 -3.77 20.28
N LYS A 69 5.64 -3.16 19.29
CA LYS A 69 5.50 -3.69 17.94
C LYS A 69 6.69 -3.31 17.07
N SER A 70 7.05 -4.20 16.13
CA SER A 70 7.92 -3.84 15.02
C SER A 70 7.19 -2.91 14.04
N VAL A 71 7.90 -2.31 13.09
CA VAL A 71 7.29 -1.50 12.02
C VAL A 71 6.24 -2.29 11.26
N LEU A 72 6.56 -3.54 10.90
CA LEU A 72 5.61 -4.42 10.22
C LEU A 72 4.36 -4.69 11.06
N GLN A 73 4.53 -5.07 12.33
CA GLN A 73 3.41 -5.34 13.23
C GLN A 73 2.55 -4.09 13.46
N SER A 74 3.17 -2.91 13.57
CA SER A 74 2.46 -1.64 13.68
C SER A 74 1.66 -1.33 12.42
N ALA A 75 2.21 -1.61 11.24
CA ALA A 75 1.51 -1.43 9.97
C ALA A 75 0.31 -2.38 9.81
N ILE A 76 0.42 -3.62 10.27
CA ILE A 76 -0.70 -4.57 10.31
C ILE A 76 -1.75 -4.05 11.28
N LYS A 77 -1.36 -3.72 12.52
CA LYS A 77 -2.27 -3.24 13.56
C LYS A 77 -3.00 -1.95 13.17
N LEU A 78 -2.33 -1.05 12.44
CA LEU A 78 -2.93 0.19 11.92
C LEU A 78 -4.18 -0.08 11.06
N ARG A 79 -4.24 -1.23 10.38
CA ARG A 79 -5.29 -1.61 9.42
C ARG A 79 -6.36 -2.51 10.01
N GLU A 80 -6.14 -3.03 11.20
CA GLU A 80 -7.05 -3.91 11.91
C GLU A 80 -7.98 -3.12 12.84
N LYS A 81 -9.08 -3.76 13.23
CA LYS A 81 -9.87 -3.33 14.37
C LYS A 81 -9.25 -3.90 15.64
N ILE A 82 -9.18 -3.08 16.69
CA ILE A 82 -8.75 -3.52 18.01
C ILE A 82 -9.99 -3.99 18.77
N ASP A 83 -10.05 -5.28 19.10
CA ASP A 83 -11.04 -5.84 20.01
C ASP A 83 -10.72 -5.38 21.43
N PHE A 84 -11.67 -4.73 22.09
CA PHE A 84 -11.41 -4.05 23.36
C PHE A 84 -12.59 -4.18 24.32
N ASP A 85 -12.30 -4.73 25.51
CA ASP A 85 -13.27 -4.81 26.59
C ASP A 85 -13.13 -3.57 27.50
N ARG A 86 -14.21 -2.83 27.69
CA ARG A 86 -14.28 -1.68 28.59
C ARG A 86 -14.30 -2.10 30.06
N GLU A 87 -14.02 -1.16 30.96
CA GLU A 87 -14.10 -1.42 32.41
C GLU A 87 -15.52 -1.77 32.89
N ASP A 88 -16.55 -1.33 32.18
CA ASP A 88 -17.95 -1.68 32.44
C ASP A 88 -18.39 -3.03 31.83
N GLY A 89 -17.46 -3.79 31.24
CA GLY A 89 -17.71 -5.08 30.59
C GLY A 89 -18.24 -4.96 29.15
N THR A 90 -18.43 -3.75 28.62
CA THR A 90 -18.89 -3.56 27.24
C THR A 90 -17.76 -3.90 26.24
N LYS A 91 -18.06 -4.72 25.25
CA LYS A 91 -17.15 -5.03 24.14
C LYS A 91 -17.30 -4.01 23.02
N ILE A 92 -16.20 -3.46 22.56
CA ILE A 92 -16.14 -2.49 21.48
C ILE A 92 -15.00 -2.82 20.50
N TYR A 93 -15.08 -2.21 19.31
CA TYR A 93 -14.04 -2.30 18.29
C TYR A 93 -13.48 -0.90 18.02
N LEU A 94 -12.24 -0.67 18.42
CA LEU A 94 -11.56 0.58 18.11
C LEU A 94 -10.86 0.48 16.75
N LYS A 95 -10.93 1.55 15.98
CA LYS A 95 -10.17 1.73 14.73
C LYS A 95 -9.08 2.75 14.93
N LEU A 96 -7.93 2.53 14.30
CA LEU A 96 -6.83 3.51 14.25
C LEU A 96 -6.91 4.37 12.99
N LEU A 97 -7.47 3.85 11.91
CA LEU A 97 -7.52 4.50 10.61
C LEU A 97 -8.81 4.12 9.86
N SER A 98 -9.38 5.05 9.07
CA SER A 98 -10.41 4.77 8.07
C SER A 98 -9.80 4.78 6.67
N GLU A 99 -10.34 3.97 5.77
CA GLU A 99 -9.97 4.01 4.34
C GLU A 99 -10.61 5.22 3.61
N ASN A 100 -11.64 5.84 4.19
CA ASN A 100 -12.22 7.08 3.67
C ASN A 100 -11.50 8.29 4.28
N ALA A 101 -11.02 9.18 3.42
CA ALA A 101 -10.22 10.33 3.85
C ALA A 101 -10.99 11.29 4.76
N GLU A 102 -12.27 11.50 4.49
CA GLU A 102 -13.11 12.45 5.23
C GLU A 102 -13.41 12.02 6.67
N ASP A 103 -13.28 10.73 6.97
CA ASP A 103 -13.53 10.21 8.31
C ASP A 103 -12.33 10.42 9.26
N ASN A 104 -11.16 10.75 8.73
CA ASN A 104 -9.93 10.85 9.51
C ASN A 104 -9.63 12.30 9.92
N ILE A 105 -8.95 12.45 11.04
CA ILE A 105 -8.47 13.72 11.58
C ILE A 105 -7.01 13.89 11.17
N TYR A 106 -6.69 14.95 10.45
CA TYR A 106 -5.34 15.22 9.94
C TYR A 106 -4.71 16.38 10.69
N GLN A 107 -3.54 16.12 11.25
CA GLN A 107 -2.78 17.12 12.01
C GLN A 107 -1.34 17.20 11.50
N VAL A 108 -0.71 18.33 11.73
CA VAL A 108 0.74 18.53 11.50
C VAL A 108 1.38 19.16 12.73
N SER A 109 2.50 18.62 13.14
CA SER A 109 3.36 19.18 14.18
C SER A 109 4.79 19.25 13.70
N ASN A 110 5.56 20.16 14.26
CA ASN A 110 7.00 20.26 14.00
C ASN A 110 7.79 20.26 15.29
N GLN A 111 9.09 19.91 15.18
CA GLN A 111 10.05 20.00 16.25
C GLN A 111 9.72 19.11 17.47
N ILE A 112 9.04 17.97 17.24
CA ILE A 112 8.76 17.00 18.32
C ILE A 112 10.08 16.45 18.84
N THR A 113 10.30 16.62 20.15
CA THR A 113 11.51 16.13 20.81
C THR A 113 11.27 14.76 21.41
N VAL A 114 12.14 13.81 21.09
CA VAL A 114 12.10 12.46 21.68
C VAL A 114 13.41 12.16 22.39
N GLN A 115 13.31 11.75 23.66
CA GLN A 115 14.43 11.30 24.45
C GLN A 115 14.61 9.79 24.24
N GLY A 116 15.59 9.41 23.43
CA GLY A 116 16.03 8.03 23.27
C GLY A 116 17.45 7.86 23.79
N LYS A 117 18.28 7.10 23.08
CA LYS A 117 19.74 7.07 23.33
C LYS A 117 20.36 8.46 23.21
N TYR A 118 19.80 9.28 22.31
CA TYR A 118 20.12 10.68 22.12
C TYR A 118 18.82 11.50 22.15
N LYS A 119 18.91 12.77 22.52
CA LYS A 119 17.80 13.72 22.37
C LYS A 119 17.72 14.12 20.89
N ASN A 120 16.66 13.74 20.20
CA ASN A 120 16.43 14.08 18.81
C ASN A 120 15.19 14.95 18.66
N ARG A 121 15.20 15.78 17.64
CA ARG A 121 14.13 16.71 17.32
C ARG A 121 13.79 16.49 15.84
N TYR A 122 12.52 16.15 15.60
CA TYR A 122 12.02 15.80 14.26
C TYR A 122 11.45 17.03 13.59
N ASP A 123 11.82 17.28 12.33
CA ASP A 123 11.47 18.53 11.65
C ASP A 123 9.96 18.69 11.51
N VAL A 124 9.30 17.84 10.73
CA VAL A 124 7.84 17.88 10.55
C VAL A 124 7.25 16.48 10.61
N THR A 125 6.17 16.33 11.38
CA THR A 125 5.44 15.07 11.52
C THR A 125 3.98 15.27 11.14
N ILE A 126 3.47 14.45 10.22
CA ILE A 126 2.03 14.39 9.91
C ILE A 126 1.41 13.29 10.75
N LEU A 127 0.34 13.66 11.47
CA LEU A 127 -0.45 12.73 12.27
C LEU A 127 -1.81 12.51 11.61
N ILE A 128 -2.27 11.27 11.66
CA ILE A 128 -3.64 10.92 11.26
C ILE A 128 -4.29 10.21 12.46
N ASN A 129 -5.41 10.74 12.93
CA ASN A 129 -6.09 10.30 14.16
C ASN A 129 -5.14 10.31 15.38
N GLY A 130 -4.21 11.27 15.41
CA GLY A 130 -3.22 11.42 16.47
C GLY A 130 -1.99 10.49 16.35
N LEU A 131 -1.97 9.53 15.42
CA LEU A 131 -0.81 8.66 15.18
C LEU A 131 0.18 9.31 14.19
N PRO A 132 1.49 9.31 14.48
CA PRO A 132 2.52 9.79 13.55
C PRO A 132 2.67 8.80 12.40
N LEU A 133 2.12 9.13 11.22
CA LEU A 133 2.15 8.24 10.06
C LEU A 133 3.16 8.67 9.00
N VAL A 134 3.57 9.94 8.97
CA VAL A 134 4.59 10.45 8.07
C VAL A 134 5.59 11.31 8.81
N GLN A 135 6.87 11.03 8.61
CA GLN A 135 7.97 11.86 9.09
C GLN A 135 8.65 12.53 7.90
N ILE A 136 8.86 13.84 8.01
CA ILE A 136 9.49 14.66 6.99
C ILE A 136 10.76 15.25 7.59
N GLU A 137 11.87 15.08 6.90
CA GLU A 137 13.18 15.64 7.27
C GLU A 137 13.62 16.63 6.20
N LEU A 138 13.98 17.82 6.61
CA LEU A 138 14.28 18.94 5.74
C LEU A 138 15.75 19.34 5.85
N LYS A 139 16.35 19.68 4.73
CA LYS A 139 17.67 20.27 4.66
C LYS A 139 17.63 21.55 3.84
N ARG A 140 18.49 22.49 4.15
CA ARG A 140 18.64 23.69 3.34
C ARG A 140 19.10 23.36 1.92
N SER A 141 18.77 24.22 0.98
CA SER A 141 19.26 24.11 -0.40
C SER A 141 20.80 24.04 -0.43
N GLY A 142 21.33 23.17 -1.28
CA GLY A 142 22.78 22.92 -1.41
C GLY A 142 23.32 21.80 -0.51
N ILE A 143 22.53 21.27 0.42
CA ILE A 143 22.89 20.06 1.17
C ILE A 143 22.42 18.82 0.41
N ASP A 144 23.27 17.79 0.38
CA ASP A 144 22.92 16.50 -0.22
C ASP A 144 21.74 15.86 0.53
N ILE A 145 20.70 15.49 -0.20
CA ILE A 145 19.51 14.84 0.36
C ILE A 145 19.84 13.54 1.10
N ASN A 146 20.96 12.91 0.78
CA ASN A 146 21.44 11.73 1.50
C ASN A 146 21.73 12.00 2.98
N GLU A 147 22.03 13.24 3.37
CA GLU A 147 22.19 13.60 4.79
C GLU A 147 20.88 13.46 5.56
N ALA A 148 19.76 13.89 4.97
CA ALA A 148 18.42 13.70 5.55
C ALA A 148 18.07 12.21 5.66
N ILE A 149 18.38 11.40 4.64
CA ILE A 149 18.16 9.94 4.68
C ILE A 149 18.97 9.29 5.81
N ASN A 150 20.25 9.65 5.94
CA ASN A 150 21.11 9.15 7.01
C ASN A 150 20.62 9.61 8.40
N GLN A 151 20.03 10.79 8.50
CA GLN A 151 19.47 11.30 9.74
C GLN A 151 18.23 10.50 10.15
N ILE A 152 17.31 10.23 9.25
CA ILE A 152 16.16 9.34 9.49
C ILE A 152 16.63 7.94 9.90
N ASP A 153 17.66 7.40 9.25
CA ASP A 153 18.18 6.06 9.59
C ASP A 153 18.73 6.02 11.03
N ARG A 154 19.41 7.08 11.48
CA ARG A 154 19.83 7.22 12.88
C ARG A 154 18.65 7.31 13.85
N TYR A 155 17.60 8.09 13.52
CA TYR A 155 16.41 8.22 14.35
C TYR A 155 15.69 6.89 14.51
N ARG A 156 15.51 6.18 13.42
CA ARG A 156 14.84 4.89 13.36
C ARG A 156 15.52 3.85 14.25
N ILE A 157 16.85 3.80 14.25
CA ILE A 157 17.62 2.81 15.02
C ILE A 157 17.72 3.21 16.52
N HIS A 158 17.83 4.50 16.82
CA HIS A 158 18.24 4.93 18.14
C HIS A 158 17.18 5.67 18.96
N SER A 159 16.11 6.15 18.33
CA SER A 159 15.19 7.08 18.97
C SER A 159 13.72 6.76 18.83
N TYR A 160 13.31 6.10 17.72
CA TYR A 160 11.92 5.74 17.54
C TYR A 160 11.52 4.65 18.52
N ARG A 161 10.42 4.90 19.21
CA ARG A 161 9.79 3.99 20.15
C ARG A 161 8.30 4.28 20.23
N GLY A 162 7.53 3.33 20.74
CA GLY A 162 6.11 3.49 20.96
C GLY A 162 5.38 3.88 19.68
N LEU A 163 4.66 4.99 19.70
CA LEU A 163 3.83 5.46 18.59
C LEU A 163 4.64 5.79 17.32
N PHE A 164 5.93 6.11 17.40
CA PHE A 164 6.77 6.35 16.22
C PHE A 164 7.02 5.10 15.37
N HIS A 165 6.77 3.90 15.88
CA HIS A 165 6.78 2.68 15.05
C HIS A 165 5.62 2.63 14.04
N TYR A 166 4.61 3.50 14.21
CA TYR A 166 3.48 3.63 13.28
C TYR A 166 3.79 4.49 12.05
N ILE A 167 4.95 5.15 11.98
CA ILE A 167 5.37 5.86 10.77
C ILE A 167 5.38 4.87 9.61
N GLN A 168 4.65 5.20 8.55
CA GLN A 168 4.53 4.40 7.34
C GLN A 168 5.46 4.91 6.24
N ILE A 169 5.56 6.24 6.12
CA ILE A 169 6.28 6.90 5.02
C ILE A 169 7.24 7.94 5.60
N TYR A 170 8.43 7.94 5.06
CA TYR A 170 9.40 9.03 5.21
C TYR A 170 9.43 9.90 3.97
N VAL A 171 9.58 11.19 4.19
CA VAL A 171 9.82 12.16 3.13
C VAL A 171 11.08 12.95 3.47
N VAL A 172 11.97 13.14 2.51
CA VAL A 172 13.17 13.95 2.65
C VAL A 172 13.19 15.02 1.57
N SER A 173 13.58 16.25 1.94
CA SER A 173 13.66 17.34 0.97
C SER A 173 14.75 18.33 1.33
N ASN A 174 15.41 18.88 0.28
CA ASN A 174 16.29 20.03 0.39
C ASN A 174 15.73 21.24 -0.40
N SER A 175 14.43 21.33 -0.55
CA SER A 175 13.64 22.28 -1.34
C SER A 175 13.69 22.09 -2.86
N VAL A 176 14.80 21.63 -3.39
CA VAL A 176 15.04 21.42 -4.84
C VAL A 176 14.75 19.99 -5.26
N GLU A 177 15.01 19.07 -4.34
CA GLU A 177 14.80 17.63 -4.52
C GLU A 177 13.99 17.09 -3.35
N THR A 178 12.94 16.32 -3.66
CA THR A 178 12.09 15.66 -2.67
C THR A 178 11.95 14.19 -3.03
N ARG A 179 12.16 13.32 -2.05
CA ARG A 179 11.99 11.88 -2.18
C ARG A 179 11.13 11.32 -1.05
N TYR A 180 10.51 10.18 -1.31
CA TYR A 180 9.76 9.45 -0.31
C TYR A 180 10.14 7.96 -0.30
N PHE A 181 9.94 7.29 0.82
CA PHE A 181 10.21 5.87 0.99
C PHE A 181 9.42 5.30 2.19
N ALA A 182 9.25 3.99 2.19
CA ALA A 182 8.56 3.30 3.27
C ALA A 182 9.47 3.11 4.49
N ASN A 183 8.85 2.98 5.67
CA ASN A 183 9.53 2.54 6.88
C ASN A 183 9.87 1.04 6.79
N THR A 184 10.86 0.59 7.56
CA THR A 184 11.34 -0.80 7.54
C THR A 184 11.96 -1.19 8.87
N ASP A 185 11.91 -2.49 9.20
CA ASP A 185 12.63 -3.07 10.33
C ASP A 185 14.09 -3.45 9.98
N ALA A 186 14.52 -3.28 8.72
CA ALA A 186 15.89 -3.56 8.30
C ALA A 186 16.91 -2.69 9.04
N GLN A 187 18.12 -3.21 9.25
CA GLN A 187 19.19 -2.48 9.98
C GLN A 187 19.62 -1.18 9.28
N ARG A 188 19.49 -1.09 7.95
CA ARG A 188 19.82 0.09 7.15
C ARG A 188 18.77 0.37 6.11
N LEU A 189 18.50 1.64 5.90
CA LEU A 189 17.70 2.11 4.77
C LEU A 189 18.48 1.93 3.47
N LEU A 190 17.86 1.29 2.49
CA LEU A 190 18.44 1.18 1.15
C LEU A 190 18.09 2.43 0.35
N LYS A 191 19.09 3.25 0.04
CA LYS A 191 18.92 4.48 -0.75
C LYS A 191 18.26 4.23 -2.12
N SER A 192 18.45 3.04 -2.69
CA SER A 192 17.81 2.61 -3.94
C SER A 192 16.29 2.45 -3.83
N LEU A 193 15.75 2.37 -2.60
CA LEU A 193 14.31 2.31 -2.33
C LEU A 193 13.69 3.68 -2.03
N THR A 194 14.40 4.77 -2.28
CA THR A 194 13.88 6.13 -2.21
C THR A 194 13.42 6.60 -3.59
N PHE A 195 12.20 7.14 -3.69
CA PHE A 195 11.56 7.43 -4.97
C PHE A 195 11.21 8.90 -5.09
N TYR A 196 11.23 9.39 -6.33
CA TYR A 196 10.62 10.67 -6.69
C TYR A 196 9.12 10.48 -6.89
N TRP A 197 8.33 11.46 -6.48
CA TRP A 197 6.95 11.54 -6.91
C TRP A 197 6.87 12.11 -8.32
N THR A 198 5.89 11.67 -9.10
CA THR A 198 5.72 12.11 -10.49
C THR A 198 4.27 12.45 -10.79
N THR A 199 4.04 13.12 -11.90
CA THR A 199 2.72 13.23 -12.54
C THR A 199 2.31 11.90 -13.19
N GLU A 200 1.07 11.81 -13.69
CA GLU A 200 0.61 10.67 -14.49
C GLU A 200 1.42 10.49 -15.79
N THR A 201 1.96 11.59 -16.33
CA THR A 201 2.86 11.59 -17.50
C THR A 201 4.31 11.30 -17.16
N ASN A 202 4.58 10.89 -15.93
CA ASN A 202 5.90 10.51 -15.41
C ASN A 202 6.91 11.68 -15.29
N GLU A 203 6.43 12.93 -15.25
CA GLU A 203 7.24 14.10 -14.98
C GLU A 203 7.55 14.20 -13.48
N ARG A 204 8.81 14.41 -13.12
CA ARG A 204 9.23 14.46 -11.71
C ARG A 204 8.72 15.72 -11.02
N ILE A 205 8.19 15.55 -9.82
CA ILE A 205 7.78 16.62 -8.91
C ILE A 205 8.86 16.75 -7.84
N ASN A 206 9.84 17.61 -8.11
CA ASN A 206 11.03 17.73 -7.26
C ASN A 206 10.87 18.76 -6.14
N LYS A 207 10.18 19.89 -6.40
CA LYS A 207 10.02 20.96 -5.42
C LYS A 207 9.08 20.53 -4.29
N LEU A 208 9.46 20.84 -3.04
CA LEU A 208 8.69 20.49 -1.86
C LEU A 208 7.25 21.03 -1.90
N GLU A 209 7.05 22.23 -2.44
CA GLU A 209 5.72 22.86 -2.52
C GLU A 209 4.77 22.09 -3.46
N ASP A 210 5.26 21.72 -4.66
CA ASP A 210 4.50 20.96 -5.65
C ASP A 210 4.27 19.52 -5.15
N PHE A 211 5.29 18.92 -4.54
CA PHE A 211 5.20 17.63 -3.88
C PHE A 211 4.13 17.67 -2.78
N SER A 212 4.14 18.67 -1.92
CA SER A 212 3.16 18.84 -0.85
C SER A 212 1.73 18.91 -1.41
N SER A 213 1.53 19.68 -2.48
CA SER A 213 0.21 19.84 -3.11
C SER A 213 -0.34 18.53 -3.66
N SER A 214 0.52 17.68 -4.20
CA SER A 214 0.15 16.43 -4.86
C SER A 214 0.17 15.24 -3.89
N PHE A 215 1.30 15.00 -3.20
CA PHE A 215 1.51 13.82 -2.36
C PHE A 215 0.78 13.89 -1.03
N PHE A 216 0.75 15.08 -0.39
CA PHE A 216 0.08 15.28 0.90
C PHE A 216 -1.39 15.71 0.77
N ASN A 217 -1.96 15.71 -0.45
CA ASN A 217 -3.42 15.72 -0.55
C ASN A 217 -3.99 14.58 0.30
N LYS A 218 -4.95 14.86 1.19
CA LYS A 218 -5.47 13.91 2.19
C LYS A 218 -5.86 12.57 1.59
N THR A 219 -6.63 12.60 0.49
CA THR A 219 -7.07 11.38 -0.21
C THR A 219 -5.88 10.63 -0.81
N ARG A 220 -4.91 11.33 -1.43
CA ARG A 220 -3.71 10.72 -2.01
C ARG A 220 -2.83 10.11 -0.93
N LEU A 221 -2.54 10.85 0.13
CA LEU A 221 -1.72 10.38 1.24
C LEU A 221 -2.33 9.13 1.89
N LEU A 222 -3.63 9.18 2.19
CA LEU A 222 -4.32 8.04 2.77
C LEU A 222 -4.26 6.80 1.86
N LYS A 223 -4.51 6.97 0.55
CA LYS A 223 -4.38 5.87 -0.42
C LYS A 223 -2.96 5.32 -0.48
N ASN A 224 -1.94 6.18 -0.41
CA ASN A 224 -0.55 5.73 -0.38
C ASN A 224 -0.25 4.88 0.86
N ILE A 225 -0.83 5.22 2.01
CA ILE A 225 -0.66 4.47 3.26
C ILE A 225 -1.51 3.18 3.26
N THR A 226 -2.78 3.25 2.88
CA THR A 226 -3.72 2.12 3.05
C THR A 226 -3.79 1.21 1.83
N ARG A 227 -3.83 1.79 0.63
CA ARG A 227 -4.13 1.10 -0.62
C ARG A 227 -2.87 0.72 -1.41
N TYR A 228 -1.84 1.59 -1.44
CA TYR A 228 -0.63 1.41 -2.26
C TYR A 228 0.62 1.05 -1.47
N MET A 229 0.50 0.85 -0.17
CA MET A 229 1.52 0.20 0.63
C MET A 229 1.30 -1.32 0.59
N VAL A 230 2.38 -2.06 0.42
CA VAL A 230 2.39 -3.52 0.51
C VAL A 230 3.13 -3.93 1.78
N ILE A 231 2.50 -4.78 2.57
CA ILE A 231 3.09 -5.38 3.76
C ILE A 231 3.76 -6.67 3.33
N ASN A 232 5.08 -6.70 3.36
CA ASN A 232 5.87 -7.87 3.02
C ASN A 232 6.23 -8.62 4.31
N GLU A 233 5.44 -9.64 4.64
CA GLU A 233 5.63 -10.42 5.86
C GLU A 233 6.87 -11.31 5.82
N THR A 234 7.31 -11.72 4.65
CA THR A 234 8.49 -12.57 4.47
C THR A 234 9.77 -11.80 4.77
N ASP A 235 9.95 -10.64 4.12
CA ASP A 235 11.15 -9.81 4.30
C ASP A 235 10.99 -8.80 5.47
N LYS A 236 9.86 -8.85 6.18
CA LYS A 236 9.51 -7.99 7.33
C LYS A 236 9.70 -6.50 7.04
N ASN A 237 9.20 -6.06 5.89
CA ASN A 237 9.30 -4.66 5.48
C ASN A 237 8.00 -4.14 4.85
N LEU A 238 7.92 -2.82 4.75
CA LEU A 238 6.89 -2.14 4.00
C LEU A 238 7.43 -1.76 2.62
N ILE A 239 6.61 -1.89 1.60
CA ILE A 239 6.93 -1.46 0.24
C ILE A 239 5.91 -0.41 -0.16
N VAL A 240 6.37 0.83 -0.37
CA VAL A 240 5.54 1.86 -0.99
C VAL A 240 5.68 1.78 -2.51
N MET A 241 4.55 1.75 -3.21
CA MET A 241 4.57 1.67 -4.68
C MET A 241 5.13 2.95 -5.30
N ARG A 242 5.81 2.80 -6.44
CA ARG A 242 6.28 3.92 -7.26
C ARG A 242 5.12 4.61 -7.97
N PRO A 243 5.23 5.90 -8.31
CA PRO A 243 4.10 6.65 -8.91
C PRO A 243 3.51 5.99 -10.14
N TYR A 244 4.34 5.58 -11.10
CA TYR A 244 3.85 4.93 -12.33
C TYR A 244 3.13 3.60 -12.06
N GLN A 245 3.51 2.87 -11.00
CA GLN A 245 2.81 1.65 -10.59
C GLN A 245 1.42 2.00 -10.01
N ILE A 246 1.34 3.08 -9.23
CA ILE A 246 0.09 3.58 -8.67
C ILE A 246 -0.85 4.02 -9.80
N TYR A 247 -0.37 4.85 -10.72
CA TYR A 247 -1.19 5.35 -11.83
C TYR A 247 -1.65 4.24 -12.77
N ALA A 248 -0.76 3.27 -13.07
CA ALA A 248 -1.13 2.10 -13.86
C ALA A 248 -2.21 1.26 -13.16
N THR A 249 -2.08 1.07 -11.85
CA THR A 249 -3.09 0.36 -11.04
C THR A 249 -4.42 1.09 -11.04
N GLU A 250 -4.43 2.42 -10.83
CA GLU A 250 -5.64 3.24 -10.85
C GLU A 250 -6.33 3.22 -12.22
N ALA A 251 -5.54 3.34 -13.29
CA ALA A 251 -6.05 3.29 -14.66
C ALA A 251 -6.70 1.93 -14.98
N LEU A 252 -6.04 0.81 -14.61
CA LEU A 252 -6.58 -0.52 -14.83
C LEU A 252 -7.87 -0.75 -14.05
N ILE A 253 -7.91 -0.38 -12.77
CA ILE A 253 -9.10 -0.55 -11.93
C ILE A 253 -10.26 0.27 -12.48
N ARG A 254 -10.03 1.53 -12.84
CA ARG A 254 -11.04 2.39 -13.46
C ARG A 254 -11.56 1.77 -14.75
N HIS A 255 -10.66 1.32 -15.63
CA HIS A 255 -11.03 0.68 -16.89
C HIS A 255 -11.87 -0.59 -16.66
N ALA A 256 -11.49 -1.42 -15.68
CA ALA A 256 -12.22 -2.66 -15.35
C ALA A 256 -13.62 -2.39 -14.79
N LEU A 257 -13.79 -1.32 -14.01
CA LEU A 257 -15.08 -1.00 -13.41
C LEU A 257 -16.03 -0.30 -14.37
N ASP A 258 -15.50 0.63 -15.19
CA ASP A 258 -16.30 1.55 -15.99
C ASP A 258 -16.62 1.05 -17.39
N THR A 259 -15.75 0.24 -18.00
CA THR A 259 -15.89 -0.05 -19.44
C THR A 259 -16.34 -1.46 -19.79
N GLY A 260 -16.10 -2.44 -18.91
CA GLY A 260 -16.32 -3.85 -19.22
C GLY A 260 -15.37 -4.43 -20.30
N LYS A 261 -14.42 -3.63 -20.82
CA LYS A 261 -13.50 -4.01 -21.89
C LYS A 261 -12.21 -4.63 -21.37
N ASN A 262 -11.54 -5.40 -22.22
CA ASN A 262 -10.20 -5.91 -21.97
C ASN A 262 -9.15 -4.78 -22.02
N GLY A 263 -7.97 -5.04 -21.45
CA GLY A 263 -6.87 -4.08 -21.47
C GLY A 263 -5.51 -4.74 -21.31
N TYR A 264 -4.46 -3.93 -21.43
CA TYR A 264 -3.11 -4.38 -21.10
C TYR A 264 -2.31 -3.22 -20.50
N ILE A 265 -1.29 -3.58 -19.72
CA ILE A 265 -0.30 -2.64 -19.20
C ILE A 265 1.06 -3.03 -19.77
N TRP A 266 1.70 -2.05 -20.40
CA TRP A 266 3.07 -2.19 -20.86
C TRP A 266 4.01 -1.67 -19.76
N HIS A 267 4.74 -2.60 -19.16
CA HIS A 267 5.75 -2.32 -18.14
C HIS A 267 7.12 -2.81 -18.63
N THR A 268 8.12 -1.95 -18.63
CA THR A 268 9.49 -2.33 -18.95
C THR A 268 10.03 -3.40 -17.99
N THR A 269 10.96 -4.22 -18.44
CA THR A 269 11.63 -5.22 -17.60
C THR A 269 12.27 -4.55 -16.37
N GLY A 270 12.13 -5.15 -15.20
CA GLY A 270 12.67 -4.61 -13.95
C GLY A 270 11.87 -3.45 -13.32
N SER A 271 10.74 -3.04 -13.90
CA SER A 271 9.89 -1.97 -13.35
C SER A 271 8.98 -2.42 -12.19
N GLY A 272 9.06 -3.68 -11.74
CA GLY A 272 8.18 -4.22 -10.70
C GLY A 272 6.79 -4.57 -11.23
N LYS A 273 6.74 -5.15 -12.42
CA LYS A 273 5.51 -5.63 -13.06
C LYS A 273 4.72 -6.57 -12.17
N THR A 274 5.38 -7.56 -11.56
CA THR A 274 4.77 -8.55 -10.65
C THR A 274 4.06 -7.88 -9.48
N LEU A 275 4.68 -6.88 -8.85
CA LEU A 275 4.06 -6.11 -7.77
C LEU A 275 2.81 -5.36 -8.27
N THR A 276 2.90 -4.72 -9.44
CA THR A 276 1.79 -3.93 -10.00
C THR A 276 0.61 -4.83 -10.38
N SER A 277 0.87 -5.94 -11.10
CA SER A 277 -0.16 -6.89 -11.54
C SER A 277 -0.84 -7.57 -10.35
N TRP A 278 -0.06 -8.00 -9.34
CA TRP A 278 -0.60 -8.54 -8.10
C TRP A 278 -1.46 -7.51 -7.36
N LYS A 279 -0.99 -6.26 -7.25
CA LYS A 279 -1.74 -5.20 -6.58
C LYS A 279 -3.06 -4.89 -7.28
N CYS A 280 -3.08 -4.89 -8.61
CA CYS A 280 -4.32 -4.78 -9.37
C CYS A 280 -5.28 -5.92 -9.04
N ALA A 281 -4.81 -7.18 -9.02
CA ALA A 281 -5.62 -8.33 -8.68
C ALA A 281 -6.18 -8.24 -7.25
N ASN A 282 -5.34 -7.92 -6.29
CA ASN A 282 -5.72 -7.76 -4.88
C ASN A 282 -6.76 -6.66 -4.68
N LEU A 283 -6.61 -5.51 -5.35
CA LEU A 283 -7.58 -4.43 -5.22
C LEU A 283 -8.90 -4.74 -5.93
N LEU A 284 -8.85 -5.33 -7.12
CA LEU A 284 -10.06 -5.75 -7.84
C LEU A 284 -10.84 -6.82 -7.08
N SER A 285 -10.17 -7.73 -6.38
CA SER A 285 -10.85 -8.76 -5.58
C SER A 285 -11.64 -8.20 -4.40
N LYS A 286 -11.31 -6.98 -3.93
CA LYS A 286 -12.04 -6.29 -2.86
C LYS A 286 -13.29 -5.56 -3.35
N GLU A 287 -13.44 -5.37 -4.67
CA GLU A 287 -14.60 -4.71 -5.24
C GLU A 287 -15.84 -5.60 -5.14
N GLN A 288 -16.96 -5.02 -4.68
CA GLN A 288 -18.19 -5.79 -4.45
C GLN A 288 -18.80 -6.32 -5.74
N SER A 289 -18.69 -5.57 -6.84
CA SER A 289 -19.19 -5.93 -8.15
C SER A 289 -18.44 -7.08 -8.82
N ILE A 290 -17.26 -7.46 -8.32
CA ILE A 290 -16.41 -8.50 -8.88
C ILE A 290 -16.56 -9.79 -8.07
N LYS A 291 -16.88 -10.87 -8.77
CA LYS A 291 -17.14 -12.18 -8.15
C LYS A 291 -15.87 -12.97 -7.89
N LYS A 292 -14.99 -13.02 -8.90
CA LYS A 292 -13.69 -13.69 -8.83
C LYS A 292 -12.64 -12.92 -9.64
N VAL A 293 -11.42 -12.96 -9.16
CA VAL A 293 -10.23 -12.51 -9.89
C VAL A 293 -9.29 -13.70 -10.01
N PHE A 294 -8.96 -14.08 -11.24
CA PHE A 294 -7.99 -15.13 -11.53
C PHE A 294 -6.68 -14.48 -11.98
N PHE A 295 -5.62 -14.72 -11.23
CA PHE A 295 -4.28 -14.34 -11.64
C PHE A 295 -3.62 -15.55 -12.30
N LEU A 296 -3.36 -15.44 -13.61
CA LEU A 296 -2.83 -16.53 -14.41
C LEU A 296 -1.34 -16.34 -14.68
N ILE A 297 -0.55 -17.36 -14.34
CA ILE A 297 0.90 -17.40 -14.52
C ILE A 297 1.21 -18.56 -15.50
N ASP A 298 2.24 -18.43 -16.33
CA ASP A 298 2.75 -19.57 -17.09
C ASP A 298 3.44 -20.57 -16.12
N ARG A 299 3.24 -21.85 -16.35
CA ARG A 299 3.89 -22.91 -15.55
C ARG A 299 5.43 -22.81 -15.59
N LYS A 300 5.99 -22.35 -16.70
CA LYS A 300 7.44 -22.16 -16.86
C LYS A 300 7.98 -21.00 -16.03
N ASP A 301 7.13 -20.01 -15.76
CA ASP A 301 7.47 -18.83 -14.96
C ASP A 301 7.13 -19.02 -13.48
N LEU A 302 6.39 -20.08 -13.14
CA LEU A 302 6.07 -20.43 -11.77
C LEU A 302 7.24 -21.24 -11.15
N ASP A 303 8.43 -20.69 -11.24
CA ASP A 303 9.59 -21.20 -10.53
C ASP A 303 9.53 -20.85 -9.02
N THR A 304 10.50 -21.34 -8.28
CA THR A 304 10.58 -21.09 -6.82
C THR A 304 10.65 -19.61 -6.51
N GLN A 305 11.39 -18.84 -7.29
CA GLN A 305 11.57 -17.40 -7.10
C GLN A 305 10.26 -16.62 -7.29
N THR A 306 9.50 -16.92 -8.33
CA THR A 306 8.20 -16.28 -8.60
C THR A 306 7.18 -16.62 -7.51
N LYS A 307 7.15 -17.88 -7.05
CA LYS A 307 6.29 -18.28 -5.91
C LYS A 307 6.64 -17.52 -4.65
N GLU A 308 7.92 -17.43 -4.31
CA GLU A 308 8.40 -16.67 -3.17
C GLU A 308 8.02 -15.20 -3.29
N GLU A 309 8.11 -14.60 -4.49
CA GLU A 309 7.73 -13.21 -4.73
C GLU A 309 6.23 -12.98 -4.48
N PHE A 310 5.35 -13.87 -4.95
CA PHE A 310 3.91 -13.77 -4.67
C PHE A 310 3.59 -14.01 -3.20
N ASN A 311 4.22 -14.98 -2.57
CA ASN A 311 4.02 -15.28 -1.14
C ASN A 311 4.54 -14.15 -0.23
N LYS A 312 5.44 -13.27 -0.72
CA LYS A 312 5.82 -12.04 -0.02
C LYS A 312 4.67 -11.05 0.10
N PHE A 313 3.78 -11.05 -0.87
CA PHE A 313 2.64 -10.11 -0.92
C PHE A 313 1.41 -10.65 -0.20
N GLU A 314 1.21 -11.97 -0.22
CA GLU A 314 0.12 -12.65 0.48
C GLU A 314 0.53 -14.11 0.73
N LYS A 315 0.63 -14.46 2.01
CA LYS A 315 1.06 -15.80 2.43
C LYS A 315 0.16 -16.87 1.85
N ASP A 316 0.76 -17.94 1.30
CA ASP A 316 0.06 -19.10 0.72
C ASP A 316 -0.95 -18.74 -0.41
N CYS A 317 -0.73 -17.59 -1.09
CA CYS A 317 -1.60 -17.18 -2.19
C CYS A 317 -1.44 -18.03 -3.45
N VAL A 318 -0.25 -18.62 -3.65
CA VAL A 318 0.04 -19.50 -4.78
C VAL A 318 -0.17 -20.96 -4.39
N ASP A 319 -1.07 -21.64 -5.09
CA ASP A 319 -1.25 -23.09 -4.93
C ASP A 319 -0.09 -23.87 -5.57
N ASP A 320 0.69 -24.51 -4.71
CA ASP A 320 1.89 -25.26 -5.09
C ASP A 320 1.61 -26.67 -5.60
N THR A 321 0.37 -27.13 -5.48
CA THR A 321 0.02 -28.49 -5.93
C THR A 321 -0.23 -28.53 -7.43
N ASP A 322 0.29 -29.52 -8.12
CA ASP A 322 -0.03 -29.78 -9.53
C ASP A 322 -1.49 -30.26 -9.75
N LYS A 323 -2.28 -30.35 -8.68
CA LYS A 323 -3.62 -30.92 -8.71
C LYS A 323 -4.69 -29.88 -9.06
N THR A 324 -5.37 -30.09 -10.17
CA THR A 324 -6.53 -29.30 -10.58
C THR A 324 -7.66 -29.30 -9.51
N GLU A 325 -7.74 -30.33 -8.68
CA GLU A 325 -8.71 -30.45 -7.59
C GLU A 325 -8.57 -29.33 -6.56
N THR A 326 -7.36 -28.90 -6.23
CA THR A 326 -7.13 -27.80 -5.30
C THR A 326 -7.62 -26.48 -5.87
N LEU A 327 -7.37 -26.20 -7.15
CA LEU A 327 -7.94 -25.02 -7.84
C LEU A 327 -9.46 -25.01 -7.75
N VAL A 328 -10.10 -26.16 -8.02
CA VAL A 328 -11.56 -26.26 -7.96
C VAL A 328 -12.13 -26.05 -6.55
N LYS A 329 -11.43 -26.51 -5.52
CA LYS A 329 -11.79 -26.22 -4.12
C LYS A 329 -11.74 -24.72 -3.82
N GLN A 330 -10.68 -24.03 -4.28
CA GLN A 330 -10.54 -22.58 -4.13
C GLN A 330 -11.63 -21.81 -4.90
N ILE A 331 -12.04 -22.29 -6.09
CA ILE A 331 -13.11 -21.66 -6.88
C ILE A 331 -14.47 -21.80 -6.16
N LYS A 332 -14.73 -22.91 -5.49
CA LYS A 332 -15.95 -23.14 -4.70
C LYS A 332 -16.03 -22.26 -3.46
N ASP A 333 -14.90 -21.86 -2.90
CA ASP A 333 -14.86 -21.00 -1.73
C ASP A 333 -15.30 -19.58 -2.13
N VAL A 334 -16.47 -19.18 -1.66
CA VAL A 334 -17.11 -17.89 -2.00
C VAL A 334 -16.30 -16.73 -1.45
N ASP A 335 -15.67 -16.90 -0.30
CA ASP A 335 -14.91 -15.84 0.39
C ASP A 335 -13.55 -15.59 -0.28
N ARG A 336 -12.99 -16.62 -0.94
CA ARG A 336 -11.74 -16.50 -1.67
C ARG A 336 -11.96 -15.91 -3.05
N LYS A 337 -11.95 -14.58 -3.16
CA LYS A 337 -12.17 -13.88 -4.42
C LYS A 337 -10.93 -13.86 -5.34
N LEU A 338 -9.72 -13.78 -4.79
CA LEU A 338 -8.46 -13.82 -5.54
C LEU A 338 -7.90 -15.23 -5.57
N ILE A 339 -7.65 -15.75 -6.77
CA ILE A 339 -7.08 -17.08 -7.01
C ILE A 339 -5.90 -16.95 -7.94
N VAL A 340 -4.72 -17.33 -7.46
CA VAL A 340 -3.48 -17.38 -8.25
C VAL A 340 -3.28 -18.81 -8.74
N THR A 341 -3.20 -19.01 -10.06
CA THR A 341 -3.08 -20.34 -10.66
C THR A 341 -2.34 -20.31 -11.99
N THR A 342 -1.99 -21.48 -12.50
CA THR A 342 -1.40 -21.56 -13.85
C THR A 342 -2.47 -21.62 -14.94
N ILE A 343 -2.13 -21.10 -16.11
CA ILE A 343 -2.99 -21.19 -17.31
C ILE A 343 -3.34 -22.65 -17.62
N GLN A 344 -2.36 -23.54 -17.47
CA GLN A 344 -2.52 -24.98 -17.72
C GLN A 344 -3.56 -25.61 -16.77
N LYS A 345 -3.50 -25.30 -15.46
CA LYS A 345 -4.48 -25.80 -14.49
C LYS A 345 -5.89 -25.29 -14.81
N MET A 346 -6.03 -24.00 -15.13
CA MET A 346 -7.31 -23.41 -15.49
C MET A 346 -7.89 -24.06 -16.75
N ALA A 347 -7.10 -24.22 -17.81
CA ALA A 347 -7.53 -24.88 -19.04
C ALA A 347 -7.92 -26.35 -18.81
N ASN A 348 -7.17 -27.09 -17.99
CA ASN A 348 -7.49 -28.46 -17.62
C ASN A 348 -8.78 -28.56 -16.80
N ALA A 349 -9.02 -27.63 -15.88
CA ALA A 349 -10.25 -27.57 -15.11
C ALA A 349 -11.48 -27.36 -16.02
N ILE A 350 -11.38 -26.51 -17.02
CA ILE A 350 -12.44 -26.25 -18.02
C ILE A 350 -12.70 -27.50 -18.88
N LYS A 351 -11.66 -28.20 -19.34
CA LYS A 351 -11.79 -29.37 -20.18
C LYS A 351 -12.33 -30.61 -19.47
N ASN A 352 -12.25 -30.64 -18.13
CA ASN A 352 -12.68 -31.79 -17.35
C ASN A 352 -14.18 -31.72 -17.01
N PRO A 353 -15.02 -32.65 -17.50
CA PRO A 353 -16.47 -32.64 -17.26
C PRO A 353 -16.87 -32.64 -15.77
N LYS A 354 -16.01 -33.20 -14.88
CA LYS A 354 -16.21 -33.21 -13.44
C LYS A 354 -16.19 -31.81 -12.82
N TYR A 355 -15.42 -30.89 -13.43
CA TYR A 355 -15.17 -29.56 -12.88
C TYR A 355 -15.88 -28.44 -13.66
N SER A 356 -16.20 -28.67 -14.94
CA SER A 356 -16.82 -27.67 -15.80
C SER A 356 -18.09 -27.07 -15.22
N LYS A 357 -18.98 -27.90 -14.62
CA LYS A 357 -20.22 -27.42 -13.96
C LYS A 357 -19.98 -26.36 -12.87
N ILE A 358 -18.86 -26.44 -12.17
CA ILE A 358 -18.50 -25.47 -11.13
C ILE A 358 -18.04 -24.16 -11.77
N LEU A 359 -17.26 -24.26 -12.83
CA LEU A 359 -16.79 -23.11 -13.59
C LEU A 359 -17.96 -22.46 -14.37
N ASP A 360 -18.93 -23.24 -14.80
CA ASP A 360 -20.14 -22.77 -15.48
C ASP A 360 -20.95 -21.77 -14.63
N SER A 361 -20.93 -21.91 -13.30
CA SER A 361 -21.62 -20.97 -12.40
C SER A 361 -21.03 -19.55 -12.41
N TYR A 362 -19.84 -19.36 -12.97
CA TYR A 362 -19.18 -18.06 -13.08
C TYR A 362 -19.18 -17.49 -14.50
N LYS A 363 -19.80 -18.18 -15.49
CA LYS A 363 -19.80 -17.74 -16.91
C LYS A 363 -20.43 -16.37 -17.12
N ASP A 364 -21.53 -16.12 -16.39
CA ASP A 364 -22.33 -14.91 -16.51
C ASP A 364 -22.03 -13.90 -15.40
N GLU A 365 -21.11 -14.24 -14.49
CA GLU A 365 -20.68 -13.37 -13.39
C GLU A 365 -19.53 -12.45 -13.82
N LYS A 366 -19.40 -11.31 -13.15
CA LYS A 366 -18.25 -10.41 -13.41
C LYS A 366 -16.98 -11.04 -12.87
N VAL A 367 -16.21 -11.64 -13.78
CA VAL A 367 -14.94 -12.31 -13.51
C VAL A 367 -13.83 -11.57 -14.23
N ILE A 368 -12.68 -11.43 -13.58
CA ILE A 368 -11.49 -10.77 -14.16
C ILE A 368 -10.33 -11.75 -14.20
N PHE A 369 -9.65 -11.78 -15.33
CA PHE A 369 -8.39 -12.50 -15.52
C PHE A 369 -7.25 -11.49 -15.62
N ILE A 370 -6.23 -11.64 -14.77
CA ILE A 370 -4.96 -10.94 -14.90
C ILE A 370 -3.92 -11.94 -15.36
N ILE A 371 -3.23 -11.61 -16.45
CA ILE A 371 -2.29 -12.51 -17.11
C ILE A 371 -0.92 -11.84 -17.12
N ASP A 372 0.02 -12.43 -16.41
CA ASP A 372 1.41 -11.98 -16.44
C ASP A 372 2.12 -12.55 -17.69
N GLU A 373 3.09 -11.82 -18.25
CA GLU A 373 3.85 -12.16 -19.47
C GLU A 373 2.96 -12.58 -20.67
N CYS A 374 1.87 -11.83 -20.91
CA CYS A 374 0.83 -12.18 -21.89
C CYS A 374 1.28 -12.25 -23.37
N HIS A 375 2.52 -11.86 -23.66
CA HIS A 375 3.09 -11.87 -25.04
C HIS A 375 3.61 -13.23 -25.50
N ARG A 376 3.69 -14.23 -24.63
CA ARG A 376 4.27 -15.54 -24.97
C ARG A 376 3.34 -16.37 -25.85
N SER A 377 3.87 -16.92 -26.94
CA SER A 377 3.14 -17.65 -27.98
C SER A 377 2.45 -18.94 -27.50
N GLN A 378 2.88 -19.53 -26.41
CA GLN A 378 2.30 -20.76 -25.83
C GLN A 378 0.91 -20.56 -25.21
N PHE A 379 0.47 -19.31 -25.07
CA PHE A 379 -0.85 -18.98 -24.55
C PHE A 379 -2.02 -19.23 -25.53
N GLY A 380 -1.76 -19.43 -26.84
CA GLY A 380 -2.78 -19.40 -27.90
C GLY A 380 -3.97 -20.31 -27.63
N GLU A 381 -3.78 -21.64 -27.57
CA GLU A 381 -4.89 -22.59 -27.44
C GLU A 381 -5.54 -22.59 -26.05
N MET A 382 -4.72 -22.54 -25.01
CA MET A 382 -5.22 -22.54 -23.64
C MET A 382 -5.97 -21.25 -23.32
N HIS A 383 -5.44 -20.12 -23.77
CA HIS A 383 -6.11 -18.82 -23.65
C HIS A 383 -7.43 -18.79 -24.42
N THR A 384 -7.45 -19.36 -25.63
CA THR A 384 -8.68 -19.52 -26.43
C THR A 384 -9.70 -20.36 -25.66
N THR A 385 -9.29 -21.50 -25.07
CA THR A 385 -10.16 -22.34 -24.22
C THR A 385 -10.77 -21.54 -23.08
N ILE A 386 -9.96 -20.75 -22.35
CA ILE A 386 -10.42 -19.94 -21.23
C ILE A 386 -11.38 -18.85 -21.70
N LYS A 387 -11.03 -18.12 -22.76
CA LYS A 387 -11.88 -17.07 -23.35
C LYS A 387 -13.21 -17.63 -23.87
N HIS A 388 -13.19 -18.80 -24.48
CA HIS A 388 -14.41 -19.43 -24.98
C HIS A 388 -15.35 -19.84 -23.84
N HIS A 389 -14.78 -20.26 -22.70
CA HIS A 389 -15.57 -20.64 -21.53
C HIS A 389 -16.12 -19.42 -20.80
N PHE A 390 -15.30 -18.38 -20.57
CA PHE A 390 -15.66 -17.16 -19.84
C PHE A 390 -15.84 -15.98 -20.81
N LYS A 391 -16.89 -16.02 -21.62
CA LYS A 391 -17.13 -15.02 -22.68
C LYS A 391 -17.36 -13.60 -22.16
N HIS A 392 -17.91 -13.46 -20.94
CA HIS A 392 -18.23 -12.18 -20.33
C HIS A 392 -17.14 -11.68 -19.36
N ALA A 393 -16.06 -12.45 -19.18
CA ALA A 393 -14.95 -12.02 -18.34
C ALA A 393 -14.10 -10.94 -19.01
N GLN A 394 -13.48 -10.11 -18.19
CA GLN A 394 -12.47 -9.15 -18.64
C GLN A 394 -11.06 -9.74 -18.50
N TYR A 395 -10.20 -9.41 -19.45
CA TYR A 395 -8.84 -9.91 -19.52
C TYR A 395 -7.86 -8.75 -19.53
N PHE A 396 -6.94 -8.73 -18.55
CA PHE A 396 -5.88 -7.73 -18.44
C PHE A 396 -4.52 -8.38 -18.55
N GLY A 397 -3.77 -7.99 -19.58
CA GLY A 397 -2.42 -8.49 -19.84
C GLY A 397 -1.35 -7.56 -19.27
N PHE A 398 -0.31 -8.14 -18.68
CA PHE A 398 0.91 -7.43 -18.32
C PHE A 398 2.06 -7.93 -19.18
N THR A 399 2.84 -7.02 -19.77
CA THR A 399 3.94 -7.39 -20.66
C THR A 399 5.08 -6.38 -20.63
N GLY A 400 6.31 -6.87 -20.71
CA GLY A 400 7.51 -6.05 -20.94
C GLY A 400 7.80 -5.79 -22.41
N THR A 401 7.30 -6.65 -23.30
CA THR A 401 7.57 -6.63 -24.74
C THR A 401 6.28 -6.87 -25.54
N PRO A 402 5.43 -5.86 -25.72
CA PRO A 402 4.20 -6.01 -26.49
C PRO A 402 4.54 -6.36 -27.93
N ARG A 403 3.76 -7.30 -28.51
CA ARG A 403 3.82 -7.62 -29.93
C ARG A 403 2.69 -6.88 -30.64
N PHE A 404 3.05 -5.92 -31.47
CA PHE A 404 2.12 -5.26 -32.38
C PHE A 404 2.09 -6.03 -33.74
N ASP A 405 1.02 -5.85 -34.49
CA ASP A 405 0.86 -6.56 -35.80
C ASP A 405 2.00 -6.27 -36.81
N GLU A 406 2.62 -5.11 -36.69
CA GLU A 406 3.81 -4.71 -37.47
C GLU A 406 5.06 -5.56 -37.17
N ASN A 407 5.12 -6.23 -36.01
CA ASN A 407 6.24 -7.10 -35.62
C ASN A 407 6.01 -8.59 -35.90
N LYS A 408 4.90 -8.96 -36.55
CA LYS A 408 4.58 -10.37 -36.91
C LYS A 408 5.38 -10.93 -38.08
N SER A 409 6.08 -10.08 -38.84
CA SER A 409 6.79 -10.46 -40.09
C SER A 409 8.24 -10.89 -39.92
N GLN A 410 8.75 -11.05 -38.68
CA GLN A 410 10.16 -11.38 -38.41
C GLN A 410 10.37 -12.66 -37.57
N ASN A 411 9.52 -13.68 -37.73
CA ASN A 411 9.84 -15.04 -37.25
C ASN A 411 9.24 -16.09 -38.20
#